data_a727427fa4a0f99ccb0ee537e6b64007
#
_entry.id   a727427fa4a0f99ccb0ee537e6b64007
#
_cell.length_a   1.000
_cell.length_b   1.000
_cell.length_c   1.000
_cell.angle_alpha   90.00
_cell.angle_beta   90.00
_cell.angle_gamma   90.00
#
_symmetry.space_group_name_H-M   'P 1'
#
loop_
_entity.id
_entity.type
_entity.pdbx_description
1 polymer ?
#
loop_
_entity_poly.entity_id
_entity_poly.type
_entity_poly.pdbx_seq_one_letter_code
_entity_poly.pdbx_strand_id
1 'polypeptide(L)'
;MFGFSLSVKCAAAVLLAGLMASGVSALEAQSTHRTRRESNANRKARIARTIEDTYTRRWEVGGGGGYLRFRSGENLQRNNQVSFWTSGTYFLNPKLGITGDVRGSYGNAKIGNTIFNIPNPQISQYTFMGGPTYRVWAKEKTAISIFGVGGAAIGKFDGGAKGLTSADIHVWESNTRPVFSLGANFDYNLYPNFAIRVTPTYLGTFFRLSPNDTSSGSRGSIQNNLGVNVGLVYRFGRIK
;
A
#
# COMPACT_ATOMS: atom_id res chain seq x y z
N MET A 1 8.57 4.25 35.60
CA MET A 1 8.43 5.70 35.53
C MET A 1 8.30 6.12 34.09
N PHE A 2 7.28 6.89 33.78
CA PHE A 2 6.84 7.46 32.50
C PHE A 2 6.18 6.51 31.48
N GLY A 3 4.86 6.35 31.66
CA GLY A 3 3.93 5.95 30.62
C GLY A 3 3.57 7.15 29.74
N PHE A 4 4.07 7.18 28.52
CA PHE A 4 3.68 8.12 27.46
C PHE A 4 3.54 7.34 26.16
N SER A 5 2.38 6.73 25.92
CA SER A 5 2.19 6.14 24.59
C SER A 5 0.75 5.98 24.09
N LEU A 6 -0.25 6.19 24.91
CA LEU A 6 -1.65 5.97 24.47
C LEU A 6 -2.35 7.25 23.95
N SER A 7 -1.94 8.44 24.42
CA SER A 7 -2.61 9.70 24.06
C SER A 7 -2.30 10.24 22.66
N VAL A 8 -1.10 9.98 22.14
CA VAL A 8 -0.68 10.52 20.83
C VAL A 8 -1.37 9.80 19.66
N LYS A 9 -1.62 8.49 19.80
CA LYS A 9 -2.29 7.68 18.76
C LYS A 9 -3.78 8.01 18.61
N CYS A 10 -4.44 8.35 19.73
CA CYS A 10 -5.83 8.81 19.70
C CYS A 10 -5.97 10.24 19.16
N ALA A 11 -5.03 11.13 19.46
CA ALA A 11 -5.05 12.52 18.98
C ALA A 11 -4.90 12.61 17.45
N ALA A 12 -4.06 11.78 16.83
CA ALA A 12 -3.89 11.75 15.37
C ALA A 12 -5.15 11.23 14.66
N ALA A 13 -5.83 10.24 15.22
CA ALA A 13 -7.08 9.71 14.67
C ALA A 13 -8.24 10.71 14.77
N VAL A 14 -8.31 11.47 15.85
CA VAL A 14 -9.34 12.50 16.07
C VAL A 14 -9.10 13.72 15.17
N LEU A 15 -7.84 14.11 14.92
CA LEU A 15 -7.51 15.19 13.96
C LEU A 15 -7.84 14.81 12.51
N LEU A 16 -7.61 13.57 12.11
CA LEU A 16 -7.99 13.11 10.76
C LEU A 16 -9.52 13.05 10.60
N ALA A 17 -10.25 12.61 11.61
CA ALA A 17 -11.71 12.58 11.60
C ALA A 17 -12.32 13.99 11.65
N GLY A 18 -11.71 14.93 12.36
CA GLY A 18 -12.14 16.33 12.45
C GLY A 18 -11.97 17.10 11.13
N LEU A 19 -10.89 16.84 10.39
CA LEU A 19 -10.66 17.43 9.06
C LEU A 19 -11.64 16.92 7.99
N MET A 20 -12.14 15.70 8.16
CA MET A 20 -13.16 15.14 7.24
C MET A 20 -14.56 15.68 7.53
N ALA A 21 -14.89 16.02 8.79
CA ALA A 21 -16.21 16.51 9.19
C ALA A 21 -16.42 17.99 8.86
N SER A 22 -15.38 18.82 8.91
CA SER A 22 -15.48 20.26 8.62
C SER A 22 -15.58 20.61 7.13
N GLY A 23 -15.20 19.68 6.24
CA GLY A 23 -15.28 19.88 4.77
C GLY A 23 -16.68 19.70 4.18
N VAL A 24 -17.59 19.05 4.89
CA VAL A 24 -18.93 18.70 4.33
C VAL A 24 -19.91 19.87 4.43
N SER A 25 -19.79 20.71 5.45
CA SER A 25 -20.76 21.80 5.70
C SER A 25 -20.60 23.02 4.78
N ALA A 26 -19.44 23.20 4.13
CA ALA A 26 -19.21 24.33 3.25
C ALA A 26 -19.70 24.10 1.80
N LEU A 27 -20.03 22.86 1.44
CA LEU A 27 -20.48 22.50 0.08
C LEU A 27 -22.00 22.63 -0.13
N GLU A 28 -22.79 22.70 0.94
CA GLU A 28 -24.26 22.82 0.82
C GLU A 28 -24.76 24.26 0.62
N ALA A 29 -23.95 25.27 0.93
CA ALA A 29 -24.38 26.68 0.86
C ALA A 29 -24.39 27.30 -0.55
N GLN A 30 -23.93 26.60 -1.60
CA GLN A 30 -23.85 27.14 -2.97
C GLN A 30 -24.85 26.54 -3.96
N SER A 31 -25.82 25.74 -3.53
CA SER A 31 -26.71 25.04 -4.49
C SER A 31 -28.09 25.65 -4.70
N THR A 32 -28.34 26.89 -4.34
CA THR A 32 -29.64 27.55 -4.59
C THR A 32 -29.77 28.30 -5.93
N HIS A 33 -28.81 28.13 -6.85
CA HIS A 33 -29.08 28.51 -8.22
C HIS A 33 -29.92 27.42 -8.89
N ARG A 34 -31.18 27.74 -9.21
CA ARG A 34 -32.11 26.96 -10.03
C ARG A 34 -31.40 26.51 -11.31
N THR A 35 -30.70 25.38 -11.24
CA THR A 35 -29.97 24.77 -12.36
C THR A 35 -31.02 24.35 -13.38
N ARG A 36 -31.08 25.05 -14.49
CA ARG A 36 -31.80 24.64 -15.70
C ARG A 36 -31.43 23.20 -15.98
N ARG A 37 -32.42 22.30 -15.92
CA ARG A 37 -32.21 20.85 -16.04
C ARG A 37 -31.39 20.57 -17.29
N GLU A 38 -30.15 20.18 -17.10
CA GLU A 38 -29.19 19.90 -18.19
C GLU A 38 -29.79 18.83 -19.10
N SER A 39 -29.74 19.03 -20.42
CA SER A 39 -30.23 18.00 -21.35
C SER A 39 -29.39 16.74 -21.23
N ASN A 40 -29.99 15.55 -21.44
CA ASN A 40 -29.29 14.27 -21.39
C ASN A 40 -28.10 14.23 -22.35
N ALA A 41 -28.15 14.89 -23.48
CA ALA A 41 -27.05 14.99 -24.45
C ALA A 41 -25.88 15.79 -23.87
N ASN A 42 -26.13 16.96 -23.28
CA ASN A 42 -25.09 17.79 -22.66
C ASN A 42 -24.44 17.09 -21.47
N ARG A 43 -25.23 16.42 -20.63
CA ARG A 43 -24.72 15.61 -19.51
C ARG A 43 -23.79 14.49 -20.00
N LYS A 44 -24.18 13.74 -21.03
CA LYS A 44 -23.34 12.68 -21.62
C LYS A 44 -22.04 13.26 -22.19
N ALA A 45 -22.10 14.37 -22.91
CA ALA A 45 -20.92 15.04 -23.47
C ALA A 45 -19.96 15.53 -22.37
N ARG A 46 -20.49 16.11 -21.28
CA ARG A 46 -19.69 16.55 -20.13
C ARG A 46 -18.98 15.36 -19.45
N ILE A 47 -19.71 14.29 -19.19
CA ILE A 47 -19.14 13.06 -18.59
C ILE A 47 -18.03 12.48 -19.48
N ALA A 48 -18.26 12.41 -20.80
CA ALA A 48 -17.24 11.90 -21.74
C ALA A 48 -15.97 12.76 -21.71
N ARG A 49 -16.08 14.08 -21.72
CA ARG A 49 -14.95 15.01 -21.59
C ARG A 49 -14.20 14.83 -20.26
N THR A 50 -14.93 14.68 -19.14
CA THR A 50 -14.32 14.46 -17.83
C THR A 50 -13.55 13.14 -17.79
N ILE A 51 -14.10 12.07 -18.37
CA ILE A 51 -13.42 10.77 -18.48
C ILE A 51 -12.15 10.92 -19.32
N GLU A 52 -12.25 11.55 -20.47
CA GLU A 52 -11.12 11.82 -21.36
C GLU A 52 -10.04 12.62 -20.64
N ASP A 53 -10.37 13.75 -20.01
CA ASP A 53 -9.41 14.60 -19.29
C ASP A 53 -8.77 13.88 -18.10
N THR A 54 -9.49 13.00 -17.42
CA THR A 54 -8.98 12.21 -16.30
C THR A 54 -7.99 11.15 -16.73
N TYR A 55 -8.29 10.40 -17.81
CA TYR A 55 -7.55 9.19 -18.15
C TYR A 55 -6.59 9.33 -19.35
N THR A 56 -6.49 10.51 -19.97
CA THR A 56 -5.43 10.87 -20.92
C THR A 56 -4.18 11.44 -20.23
N ARG A 57 -4.12 11.41 -18.90
CA ARG A 57 -2.92 11.81 -18.15
C ARG A 57 -1.84 10.76 -18.29
N ARG A 58 -0.62 11.22 -18.61
CA ARG A 58 0.54 10.33 -18.86
C ARG A 58 1.18 9.82 -17.60
N TRP A 59 1.24 10.67 -16.57
CA TRP A 59 1.86 10.37 -15.29
C TRP A 59 0.83 10.28 -14.17
N GLU A 60 1.02 9.29 -13.32
CA GLU A 60 0.26 9.10 -12.11
C GLU A 60 1.22 8.83 -10.97
N VAL A 61 1.19 9.64 -9.92
CA VAL A 61 2.00 9.47 -8.71
C VAL A 61 1.06 9.33 -7.53
N GLY A 62 1.31 8.33 -6.71
CA GLY A 62 0.50 8.04 -5.54
C GLY A 62 1.33 7.73 -4.32
N GLY A 63 0.71 7.89 -3.15
CA GLY A 63 1.33 7.53 -1.88
C GLY A 63 0.35 7.54 -0.74
N GLY A 64 0.70 6.82 0.33
CA GLY A 64 -0.15 6.73 1.50
C GLY A 64 0.34 5.72 2.53
N GLY A 65 -0.56 5.31 3.40
CA GLY A 65 -0.34 4.30 4.42
C GLY A 65 -0.99 2.96 4.07
N GLY A 66 -0.64 1.93 4.81
CA GLY A 66 -1.23 0.62 4.60
C GLY A 66 -0.99 -0.34 5.75
N TYR A 67 -1.45 -1.52 5.53
CA TYR A 67 -1.37 -2.64 6.44
C TYR A 67 -0.91 -3.88 5.67
N LEU A 68 0.04 -4.62 6.26
CA LEU A 68 0.54 -5.88 5.72
C LEU A 68 0.46 -6.97 6.79
N ARG A 69 -0.18 -8.08 6.46
CA ARG A 69 -0.17 -9.29 7.27
C ARG A 69 0.96 -10.19 6.80
N PHE A 70 2.03 -10.23 7.57
CA PHE A 70 3.30 -10.86 7.23
C PHE A 70 3.61 -12.06 8.12
N ARG A 71 4.38 -13.05 7.63
CA ARG A 71 4.92 -14.16 8.40
C ARG A 71 6.42 -13.99 8.59
N SER A 72 6.87 -13.85 9.82
CA SER A 72 8.24 -13.50 10.17
C SER A 72 9.23 -14.67 10.21
N GLY A 73 8.73 -15.92 10.19
CA GLY A 73 9.48 -17.16 10.16
C GLY A 73 8.55 -18.30 9.76
N GLU A 74 9.11 -19.46 9.42
CA GLU A 74 8.34 -20.58 8.85
C GLU A 74 7.28 -21.09 9.83
N ASN A 75 7.65 -21.27 11.10
CA ASN A 75 6.77 -21.78 12.15
C ASN A 75 6.18 -20.66 13.04
N LEU A 76 6.41 -19.39 12.71
CA LEU A 76 5.93 -18.28 13.51
C LEU A 76 4.52 -17.84 13.09
N GLN A 77 3.80 -17.28 14.05
CA GLN A 77 2.50 -16.67 13.77
C GLN A 77 2.63 -15.46 12.85
N ARG A 78 1.60 -15.21 12.07
CA ARG A 78 1.53 -13.99 11.26
C ARG A 78 1.44 -12.76 12.16
N ASN A 79 2.24 -11.77 11.87
CA ASN A 79 2.24 -10.47 12.53
C ASN A 79 1.62 -9.40 11.64
N ASN A 80 1.19 -8.34 12.27
CA ASN A 80 0.61 -7.18 11.65
C ASN A 80 1.69 -6.12 11.50
N GLN A 81 1.85 -5.60 10.29
CA GLN A 81 2.81 -4.53 9.99
C GLN A 81 2.05 -3.30 9.50
N VAL A 82 2.47 -2.14 9.96
CA VAL A 82 2.09 -0.87 9.37
C VAL A 82 3.01 -0.59 8.21
N SER A 83 2.46 -0.14 7.09
CA SER A 83 3.23 0.14 5.89
C SER A 83 2.97 1.55 5.37
N PHE A 84 3.95 2.10 4.67
CA PHE A 84 3.76 3.19 3.73
C PHE A 84 4.03 2.69 2.32
N TRP A 85 3.48 3.36 1.35
CA TRP A 85 3.72 3.08 -0.06
C TRP A 85 3.81 4.37 -0.86
N THR A 86 4.59 4.31 -1.92
CA THR A 86 4.60 5.32 -2.97
C THR A 86 4.76 4.63 -4.31
N SER A 87 4.07 5.14 -5.32
CA SER A 87 4.13 4.58 -6.67
C SER A 87 4.12 5.66 -7.73
N GLY A 88 4.83 5.41 -8.83
CA GLY A 88 4.79 6.21 -10.03
C GLY A 88 4.39 5.35 -11.22
N THR A 89 3.37 5.74 -11.96
CA THR A 89 2.92 5.04 -13.17
C THR A 89 3.06 5.94 -14.38
N TYR A 90 3.72 5.43 -15.41
CA TYR A 90 3.79 6.04 -16.72
C TYR A 90 2.87 5.31 -17.68
N PHE A 91 1.83 5.99 -18.18
CA PHE A 91 0.87 5.43 -19.11
C PHE A 91 1.36 5.58 -20.55
N LEU A 92 1.49 4.46 -21.25
CA LEU A 92 1.79 4.38 -22.69
C LEU A 92 0.55 4.75 -23.50
N ASN A 93 -0.62 4.31 -23.04
CA ASN A 93 -1.93 4.64 -23.58
C ASN A 93 -2.94 4.75 -22.41
N PRO A 94 -4.20 5.20 -22.62
CA PRO A 94 -5.17 5.37 -21.53
C PRO A 94 -5.43 4.13 -20.67
N LYS A 95 -5.06 2.93 -21.13
CA LYS A 95 -5.31 1.67 -20.43
C LYS A 95 -4.05 1.01 -19.90
N LEU A 96 -2.92 1.07 -20.61
CA LEU A 96 -1.70 0.36 -20.28
C LEU A 96 -0.63 1.32 -19.77
N GLY A 97 -0.02 1.01 -18.66
CA GLY A 97 1.09 1.75 -18.07
C GLY A 97 2.16 0.85 -17.47
N ILE A 98 3.28 1.45 -17.10
CA ILE A 98 4.37 0.83 -16.35
C ILE A 98 4.42 1.52 -14.99
N THR A 99 4.39 0.74 -13.93
CA THR A 99 4.40 1.23 -12.54
C THR A 99 5.71 0.88 -11.86
N GLY A 100 6.32 1.86 -11.21
CA GLY A 100 7.31 1.67 -10.16
C GLY A 100 6.63 1.81 -8.81
N ASP A 101 6.93 0.89 -7.87
CA ASP A 101 6.30 0.82 -6.56
C ASP A 101 7.36 0.64 -5.48
N VAL A 102 7.31 1.46 -4.45
CA VAL A 102 8.19 1.39 -3.28
C VAL A 102 7.33 1.31 -2.03
N ARG A 103 7.60 0.31 -1.19
CA ARG A 103 6.89 0.13 0.08
C ARG A 103 7.87 -0.07 1.21
N GLY A 104 7.54 0.49 2.39
CA GLY A 104 8.21 0.18 3.64
C GLY A 104 7.19 -0.38 4.62
N SER A 105 7.52 -1.46 5.30
CA SER A 105 6.64 -2.13 6.27
C SER A 105 7.37 -2.33 7.58
N TYR A 106 6.71 -2.06 8.69
CA TYR A 106 7.27 -2.13 10.04
C TYR A 106 6.33 -2.87 10.98
N GLY A 107 6.89 -3.70 11.82
CA GLY A 107 6.14 -4.46 12.83
C GLY A 107 7.05 -5.25 13.74
N ASN A 108 6.47 -6.09 14.57
CA ASN A 108 7.21 -6.94 15.50
C ASN A 108 6.90 -8.40 15.19
N ALA A 109 7.92 -9.26 15.20
CA ALA A 109 7.73 -10.71 15.11
C ALA A 109 6.99 -11.21 16.35
N LYS A 110 6.09 -12.15 16.17
CA LYS A 110 5.48 -12.90 17.27
C LYS A 110 6.26 -14.17 17.48
N ILE A 111 7.30 -14.10 18.30
CA ILE A 111 8.10 -15.24 18.73
C ILE A 111 7.40 -15.80 19.96
N GLY A 112 6.78 -16.93 19.92
CA GLY A 112 6.10 -17.54 21.08
C GLY A 112 6.87 -17.47 22.41
N ASN A 113 6.51 -18.23 23.41
CA ASN A 113 7.17 -18.21 24.72
C ASN A 113 8.69 -18.48 24.60
N THR A 114 9.52 -17.44 24.72
CA THR A 114 10.95 -17.51 24.44
C THR A 114 11.73 -17.75 25.71
N ILE A 115 12.56 -18.79 25.67
CA ILE A 115 13.59 -19.12 26.67
C ILE A 115 14.53 -17.92 26.92
N PHE A 116 14.62 -16.98 25.97
CA PHE A 116 15.56 -15.86 25.99
C PHE A 116 14.99 -14.52 26.48
N ASN A 117 13.75 -14.48 26.95
CA ASN A 117 13.11 -13.27 27.46
C ASN A 117 13.25 -12.03 26.52
N ILE A 118 13.13 -12.26 25.21
CA ILE A 118 13.19 -11.21 24.18
C ILE A 118 11.76 -10.82 23.81
N PRO A 119 11.36 -9.58 24.08
CA PRO A 119 10.07 -9.11 23.62
C PRO A 119 10.11 -8.86 22.11
N ASN A 120 9.41 -9.70 21.35
CA ASN A 120 9.02 -9.50 19.95
C ASN A 120 9.99 -8.62 19.12
N PRO A 121 11.01 -9.22 18.46
CA PRO A 121 12.00 -8.46 17.69
C PRO A 121 11.35 -7.60 16.60
N GLN A 122 11.91 -6.44 16.41
CA GLN A 122 11.43 -5.48 15.41
C GLN A 122 11.77 -5.93 14.00
N ILE A 123 10.80 -5.87 13.11
CA ILE A 123 10.95 -6.19 11.70
C ILE A 123 10.78 -4.93 10.88
N SER A 124 11.66 -4.72 9.93
CA SER A 124 11.52 -3.72 8.89
C SER A 124 11.77 -4.36 7.52
N GLN A 125 10.92 -4.01 6.55
CA GLN A 125 11.01 -4.51 5.20
C GLN A 125 10.79 -3.37 4.21
N TYR A 126 11.68 -3.24 3.24
CA TYR A 126 11.56 -2.32 2.12
C TYR A 126 11.47 -3.10 0.82
N THR A 127 10.56 -2.75 -0.05
CA THR A 127 10.39 -3.38 -1.36
C THR A 127 10.47 -2.35 -2.46
N PHE A 128 11.21 -2.67 -3.51
CA PHE A 128 11.38 -1.88 -4.73
C PHE A 128 10.95 -2.76 -5.90
N MET A 129 9.85 -2.40 -6.54
CA MET A 129 9.21 -3.23 -7.55
C MET A 129 8.84 -2.42 -8.77
N GLY A 130 8.78 -3.09 -9.93
CA GLY A 130 8.34 -2.48 -11.19
C GLY A 130 7.61 -3.49 -12.06
N GLY A 131 6.67 -3.02 -12.86
CA GLY A 131 5.93 -3.88 -13.78
C GLY A 131 4.72 -3.21 -14.43
N PRO A 132 3.96 -3.98 -15.20
CA PRO A 132 2.81 -3.47 -15.93
C PRO A 132 1.60 -3.21 -15.02
N THR A 133 0.84 -2.18 -15.41
CA THR A 133 -0.47 -1.85 -14.85
C THR A 133 -1.46 -1.71 -16.00
N TYR A 134 -2.63 -2.32 -15.84
CA TYR A 134 -3.70 -2.24 -16.82
C TYR A 134 -4.99 -1.70 -16.20
N ARG A 135 -5.54 -0.63 -16.78
CA ARG A 135 -6.80 -0.03 -16.36
C ARG A 135 -7.97 -0.77 -17.00
N VAL A 136 -8.66 -1.56 -16.18
CA VAL A 136 -9.78 -2.42 -16.61
C VAL A 136 -11.07 -1.62 -16.76
N TRP A 137 -11.26 -0.65 -15.85
CA TRP A 137 -12.50 0.12 -15.75
C TRP A 137 -12.17 1.59 -15.50
N ALA A 138 -12.87 2.46 -16.23
CA ALA A 138 -12.68 3.91 -16.13
C ALA A 138 -14.02 4.61 -16.34
N LYS A 139 -14.51 5.27 -15.28
CA LYS A 139 -15.70 6.13 -15.30
C LYS A 139 -15.37 7.50 -14.69
N GLU A 140 -16.32 8.42 -14.75
CA GLU A 140 -16.16 9.78 -14.21
C GLU A 140 -15.67 9.77 -12.75
N LYS A 141 -16.31 8.99 -11.88
CA LYS A 141 -16.03 8.95 -10.42
C LYS A 141 -15.14 7.81 -9.99
N THR A 142 -15.06 6.72 -10.76
CA THR A 142 -14.38 5.50 -10.31
C THR A 142 -13.51 4.90 -11.41
N ALA A 143 -12.34 4.36 -11.00
CA ALA A 143 -11.52 3.54 -11.88
C ALA A 143 -11.03 2.28 -11.16
N ILE A 144 -10.81 1.24 -11.92
CA ILE A 144 -10.21 -0.02 -11.45
C ILE A 144 -9.05 -0.35 -12.37
N SER A 145 -7.89 -0.58 -11.78
CA SER A 145 -6.70 -1.04 -12.50
C SER A 145 -6.14 -2.27 -11.80
N ILE A 146 -5.60 -3.20 -12.55
CA ILE A 146 -4.86 -4.35 -12.04
C ILE A 146 -3.38 -4.15 -12.34
N PHE A 147 -2.52 -4.66 -11.47
CA PHE A 147 -1.08 -4.58 -11.68
C PHE A 147 -0.38 -5.86 -11.26
N GLY A 148 0.78 -6.11 -11.91
CA GLY A 148 1.71 -7.14 -11.52
C GLY A 148 3.11 -6.55 -11.54
N VAL A 149 3.78 -6.53 -10.38
CA VAL A 149 5.10 -5.92 -10.23
C VAL A 149 6.06 -6.90 -9.55
N GLY A 150 7.30 -6.86 -9.97
CA GLY A 150 8.38 -7.68 -9.41
C GLY A 150 9.62 -6.85 -9.13
N GLY A 151 10.46 -7.33 -8.22
CA GLY A 151 11.67 -6.62 -7.84
C GLY A 151 12.41 -7.24 -6.68
N ALA A 152 12.93 -6.39 -5.78
CA ALA A 152 13.72 -6.81 -4.62
C ALA A 152 13.09 -6.32 -3.31
N ALA A 153 13.16 -7.17 -2.30
CA ALA A 153 12.80 -6.86 -0.93
C ALA A 153 14.05 -6.91 -0.05
N ILE A 154 14.30 -5.88 0.71
CA ILE A 154 15.34 -5.79 1.74
C ILE A 154 14.63 -5.98 3.08
N GLY A 155 14.89 -7.09 3.76
CA GLY A 155 14.31 -7.42 5.06
C GLY A 155 15.34 -7.35 6.17
N LYS A 156 14.95 -6.78 7.33
CA LYS A 156 15.69 -6.83 8.58
C LYS A 156 14.76 -7.38 9.66
N PHE A 157 15.12 -8.54 10.22
CA PHE A 157 14.26 -9.34 11.09
C PHE A 157 14.75 -9.48 12.52
N ASP A 158 15.95 -9.04 12.83
CA ASP A 158 16.67 -9.21 14.09
C ASP A 158 16.76 -7.88 14.89
N GLY A 159 15.93 -6.91 14.60
CA GLY A 159 15.92 -5.62 15.27
C GLY A 159 15.58 -5.76 16.77
N GLY A 160 16.49 -5.33 17.66
CA GLY A 160 16.28 -5.41 19.11
C GLY A 160 16.45 -6.81 19.72
N ALA A 161 17.06 -7.76 18.99
CA ALA A 161 17.30 -9.13 19.43
C ALA A 161 18.42 -9.27 20.47
N LYS A 162 18.90 -8.17 21.07
CA LYS A 162 19.94 -8.16 22.14
C LYS A 162 21.19 -8.98 21.82
N GLY A 163 21.63 -8.99 20.56
CA GLY A 163 22.81 -9.72 20.11
C GLY A 163 22.57 -11.15 19.65
N LEU A 164 21.33 -11.64 19.72
CA LEU A 164 20.97 -12.93 19.12
C LEU A 164 20.80 -12.79 17.60
N THR A 165 21.17 -13.86 16.90
CA THR A 165 21.04 -13.93 15.44
C THR A 165 19.63 -14.32 15.02
N SER A 166 19.29 -14.09 13.75
CA SER A 166 18.01 -14.54 13.18
C SER A 166 17.79 -16.05 13.33
N ALA A 167 18.88 -16.84 13.35
CA ALA A 167 18.83 -18.29 13.56
C ALA A 167 18.39 -18.67 14.99
N ASP A 168 18.90 -17.97 16.01
CA ASP A 168 18.60 -18.25 17.42
C ASP A 168 17.12 -18.01 17.76
N ILE A 169 16.49 -17.07 17.06
CA ILE A 169 15.10 -16.68 17.28
C ILE A 169 14.13 -17.19 16.20
N HIS A 170 14.62 -18.06 15.29
CA HIS A 170 13.85 -18.72 14.23
C HIS A 170 13.05 -17.77 13.31
N VAL A 171 13.58 -16.57 13.08
CA VAL A 171 13.05 -15.62 12.10
C VAL A 171 13.78 -15.72 10.77
N TRP A 172 13.21 -15.12 9.72
CA TRP A 172 13.89 -15.05 8.43
C TRP A 172 15.24 -14.34 8.54
N GLU A 173 16.20 -14.78 7.74
CA GLU A 173 17.51 -14.13 7.64
C GLU A 173 17.36 -12.72 7.08
N SER A 174 18.05 -11.75 7.74
CA SER A 174 18.12 -10.36 7.28
C SER A 174 18.95 -10.29 6.00
N ASN A 175 18.28 -10.16 4.85
CA ASN A 175 18.90 -10.22 3.53
C ASN A 175 18.04 -9.52 2.46
N THR A 176 18.61 -9.37 1.27
CA THR A 176 17.89 -8.93 0.07
C THR A 176 17.42 -10.14 -0.72
N ARG A 177 16.13 -10.19 -1.04
CA ARG A 177 15.51 -11.33 -1.74
C ARG A 177 14.55 -10.84 -2.83
N PRO A 178 14.29 -11.66 -3.85
CA PRO A 178 13.26 -11.37 -4.85
C PRO A 178 11.90 -11.21 -4.18
N VAL A 179 11.06 -10.39 -4.80
CA VAL A 179 9.68 -10.14 -4.38
C VAL A 179 8.81 -9.91 -5.62
N PHE A 180 7.57 -10.31 -5.53
CA PHE A 180 6.55 -9.90 -6.51
C PHE A 180 5.26 -9.52 -5.80
N SER A 181 4.48 -8.66 -6.44
CA SER A 181 3.19 -8.23 -5.92
C SER A 181 2.17 -8.21 -7.04
N LEU A 182 0.99 -8.73 -6.71
CA LEU A 182 -0.19 -8.65 -7.56
C LEU A 182 -1.28 -7.90 -6.81
N GLY A 183 -2.06 -7.10 -7.50
CA GLY A 183 -3.12 -6.34 -6.84
C GLY A 183 -4.04 -5.60 -7.78
N ALA A 184 -5.00 -4.92 -7.17
CA ALA A 184 -5.92 -4.05 -7.86
C ALA A 184 -5.97 -2.68 -7.20
N ASN A 185 -6.01 -1.62 -8.01
CA ASN A 185 -6.20 -0.26 -7.54
C ASN A 185 -7.68 0.11 -7.75
N PHE A 186 -8.32 0.52 -6.70
CA PHE A 186 -9.67 1.10 -6.70
C PHE A 186 -9.55 2.59 -6.46
N ASP A 187 -9.79 3.39 -7.49
CA ASP A 187 -9.68 4.85 -7.43
C ASP A 187 -11.07 5.47 -7.33
N TYR A 188 -11.22 6.40 -6.41
CA TYR A 188 -12.36 7.32 -6.35
C TYR A 188 -11.88 8.72 -6.72
N ASN A 189 -12.29 9.22 -7.89
CA ASN A 189 -11.87 10.51 -8.42
C ASN A 189 -12.62 11.64 -7.73
N LEU A 190 -11.89 12.45 -6.97
CA LEU A 190 -12.40 13.71 -6.42
C LEU A 190 -12.39 14.81 -7.50
N TYR A 191 -11.29 14.86 -8.26
CA TYR A 191 -11.09 15.75 -9.40
C TYR A 191 -10.48 14.96 -10.57
N PRO A 192 -10.45 15.49 -11.79
CA PRO A 192 -9.81 14.82 -12.93
C PRO A 192 -8.35 14.46 -12.72
N ASN A 193 -7.65 15.23 -11.89
CA ASN A 193 -6.24 15.05 -11.59
C ASN A 193 -5.97 14.48 -10.18
N PHE A 194 -7.00 14.23 -9.36
CA PHE A 194 -6.83 13.83 -7.98
C PHE A 194 -7.84 12.75 -7.56
N ALA A 195 -7.34 11.67 -6.98
CA ALA A 195 -8.16 10.55 -6.53
C ALA A 195 -7.70 9.99 -5.18
N ILE A 196 -8.64 9.39 -4.45
CA ILE A 196 -8.36 8.50 -3.32
C ILE A 196 -8.22 7.09 -3.90
N ARG A 197 -7.20 6.36 -3.48
CA ARG A 197 -6.91 4.99 -3.91
C ARG A 197 -6.93 4.02 -2.75
N VAL A 198 -7.61 2.89 -2.96
CA VAL A 198 -7.53 1.71 -2.09
C VAL A 198 -6.94 0.57 -2.91
N THR A 199 -5.89 -0.06 -2.38
CA THR A 199 -5.12 -1.09 -3.11
C THR A 199 -4.98 -2.35 -2.27
N PRO A 200 -5.88 -3.33 -2.38
CA PRO A 200 -5.62 -4.68 -1.91
C PRO A 200 -4.50 -5.31 -2.72
N THR A 201 -3.55 -5.93 -2.02
CA THR A 201 -2.35 -6.51 -2.62
C THR A 201 -2.03 -7.87 -2.04
N TYR A 202 -1.57 -8.76 -2.90
CA TYR A 202 -0.84 -9.95 -2.55
C TYR A 202 0.65 -9.68 -2.74
N LEU A 203 1.46 -10.04 -1.75
CA LEU A 203 2.92 -9.87 -1.76
C LEU A 203 3.58 -11.22 -1.52
N GLY A 204 4.21 -11.77 -2.55
CA GLY A 204 5.03 -12.97 -2.49
C GLY A 204 6.48 -12.62 -2.25
N THR A 205 7.05 -13.04 -1.12
CA THR A 205 8.46 -12.84 -0.76
C THR A 205 9.20 -14.17 -0.70
N PHE A 206 10.52 -14.16 -0.90
CA PHE A 206 11.37 -15.36 -0.95
C PHE A 206 12.45 -15.33 0.14
N PHE A 207 12.12 -14.86 1.34
CA PHE A 207 13.05 -14.91 2.46
C PHE A 207 13.32 -16.37 2.86
N ARG A 208 14.47 -16.61 3.45
CA ARG A 208 14.92 -17.95 3.86
C ARG A 208 15.35 -17.92 5.32
N LEU A 209 15.31 -19.08 5.97
CA LEU A 209 15.95 -19.28 7.26
C LEU A 209 17.47 -19.28 7.09
N SER A 210 18.19 -18.86 8.13
CA SER A 210 19.64 -18.93 8.16
C SER A 210 20.12 -20.38 8.01
N PRO A 211 21.24 -20.64 7.33
CA PRO A 211 21.84 -21.97 7.26
C PRO A 211 22.15 -22.61 8.63
N ASN A 212 22.36 -21.78 9.64
CA ASN A 212 22.64 -22.19 11.01
C ASN A 212 21.39 -22.48 11.84
N ASP A 213 20.19 -22.26 11.28
CA ASP A 213 18.92 -22.57 11.95
C ASP A 213 18.74 -24.10 11.97
N THR A 214 18.63 -24.67 13.18
CA THR A 214 18.41 -26.10 13.41
C THR A 214 16.97 -26.54 13.34
N SER A 215 16.01 -25.59 13.15
CA SER A 215 14.61 -25.93 12.96
C SER A 215 14.45 -26.71 11.64
N SER A 216 13.83 -27.89 11.73
CA SER A 216 13.56 -28.75 10.59
C SER A 216 12.42 -28.16 9.75
N GLY A 217 12.74 -27.27 8.82
CA GLY A 217 11.79 -26.68 7.91
C GLY A 217 12.34 -26.56 6.49
N SER A 218 11.47 -26.39 5.52
CA SER A 218 11.83 -26.10 4.15
C SER A 218 12.55 -24.75 4.08
N ARG A 219 13.83 -24.75 3.74
CA ARG A 219 14.69 -23.55 3.72
C ARG A 219 14.26 -22.45 2.73
N GLY A 220 13.16 -22.61 2.04
CA GLY A 220 12.73 -21.62 1.05
C GLY A 220 11.37 -21.93 0.46
N SER A 221 10.33 -21.44 1.08
CA SER A 221 8.99 -21.37 0.50
C SER A 221 8.61 -19.92 0.20
N ILE A 222 7.69 -19.72 -0.74
CA ILE A 222 7.10 -18.41 -0.99
C ILE A 222 6.28 -18.01 0.23
N GLN A 223 6.61 -16.86 0.83
CA GLN A 223 5.79 -16.31 1.89
C GLN A 223 4.63 -15.55 1.26
N ASN A 224 3.44 -16.05 1.49
CA ASN A 224 2.19 -15.46 1.02
C ASN A 224 1.70 -14.39 2.00
N ASN A 225 1.78 -13.13 1.63
CA ASN A 225 1.41 -12.01 2.48
C ASN A 225 0.27 -11.22 1.81
N LEU A 226 -0.68 -10.79 2.63
CA LEU A 226 -1.81 -9.97 2.17
C LEU A 226 -1.72 -8.59 2.79
N GLY A 227 -1.96 -7.57 1.99
CA GLY A 227 -1.94 -6.19 2.42
C GLY A 227 -3.06 -5.36 1.82
N VAL A 228 -3.34 -4.24 2.46
CA VAL A 228 -4.23 -3.20 1.94
C VAL A 228 -3.55 -1.86 2.14
N ASN A 229 -3.47 -1.08 1.08
CA ASN A 229 -2.94 0.27 1.11
C ASN A 229 -4.06 1.28 0.80
N VAL A 230 -4.00 2.44 1.45
CA VAL A 230 -4.91 3.56 1.21
C VAL A 230 -4.07 4.81 1.05
N GLY A 231 -4.42 5.66 0.10
CA GLY A 231 -3.68 6.89 -0.14
C GLY A 231 -4.28 7.77 -1.21
N LEU A 232 -3.49 8.72 -1.64
CA LEU A 232 -3.87 9.74 -2.61
C LEU A 232 -3.08 9.53 -3.89
N VAL A 233 -3.70 9.87 -5.00
CA VAL A 233 -3.12 9.79 -6.34
C VAL A 233 -3.29 11.10 -7.05
N TYR A 234 -2.21 11.60 -7.63
CA TYR A 234 -2.18 12.78 -8.46
C TYR A 234 -1.79 12.42 -9.90
N ARG A 235 -2.54 12.94 -10.87
CA ARG A 235 -2.36 12.68 -12.30
C ARG A 235 -1.97 13.95 -13.03
N PHE A 236 -0.95 13.89 -13.88
CA PHE A 236 -0.46 15.03 -14.64
C PHE A 236 0.14 14.63 -15.99
N GLY A 237 0.47 15.65 -16.82
CA GLY A 237 0.89 15.42 -18.20
C GLY A 237 -0.25 14.89 -19.07
N ARG A 238 -0.13 15.01 -20.41
CA ARG A 238 -1.11 14.46 -21.36
C ARG A 238 -0.43 13.46 -22.28
N ILE A 239 -1.13 12.40 -22.62
CA ILE A 239 -0.76 11.48 -23.70
C ILE A 239 -1.04 12.23 -24.99
N LYS A 240 0.01 12.47 -25.79
CA LYS A 240 -0.11 13.06 -27.13
C LYS A 240 -0.50 12.00 -28.12
#